data_2ef77c72273c5af119f5a4a98a6dd266
#
_entry.id   2ef77c72273c5af119f5a4a98a6dd266
#
_cell.length_a   1.000
_cell.length_b   1.000
_cell.length_c   1.000
_cell.angle_alpha   90.00
_cell.angle_beta   90.00
_cell.angle_gamma   90.00
#
_symmetry.space_group_name_H-M   'P 1'
#
loop_
_entity.id
_entity.type
_entity.pdbx_description
1 polymer ?
#
loop_
_entity_poly.entity_id
_entity_poly.type
_entity_poly.pdbx_seq_one_letter_code
_entity_poly.pdbx_strand_id
1 'polypeptide(L)'
;ASSAASDVYKRQVILSAGAINSPQILQISGIGPADILKKNGIKIMHDLYGVGKNLKDHYNVRLTGRVKNISTINEQPRGMPLIKEIIKYFWNGNSILSLGPTLVYCFWHSDETIKNHDLQMTFTPASYPEGNQAGLDTEPGFSIAAWQQRPESLGWVTIKSSDPFEKPIIQPNYLSAPEDQRVAVEGIR
;
A
#
# COMPACT_ATOMS: atom_id res chain seq x y z
N ALA A 1 18.83 4.73 2.94
CA ALA A 1 18.62 5.77 1.92
C ALA A 1 18.59 5.09 0.56
N SER A 2 17.43 5.08 -0.07
CA SER A 2 17.30 4.68 -1.47
C SER A 2 18.00 5.75 -2.30
N SER A 3 19.19 5.45 -2.80
CA SER A 3 19.82 6.28 -3.82
C SER A 3 18.94 6.22 -5.05
N ALA A 4 18.26 7.32 -5.40
CA ALA A 4 17.68 7.45 -6.71
C ALA A 4 18.84 7.33 -7.71
N ALA A 5 18.92 6.19 -8.39
CA ALA A 5 19.86 6.02 -9.47
C ALA A 5 19.41 6.94 -10.60
N SER A 6 20.16 8.04 -10.82
CA SER A 6 19.98 8.87 -11.99
C SER A 6 20.96 8.36 -13.04
N ASP A 7 20.45 7.82 -14.13
CA ASP A 7 21.25 7.49 -15.29
C ASP A 7 21.15 8.63 -16.31
N VAL A 8 22.31 9.14 -16.73
CA VAL A 8 22.39 10.22 -17.72
C VAL A 8 22.67 9.63 -19.09
N TYR A 9 21.64 9.41 -19.88
CA TYR A 9 21.78 8.97 -21.25
C TYR A 9 21.26 10.04 -22.22
N LYS A 10 22.11 10.53 -23.11
CA LYS A 10 21.79 11.53 -24.16
C LYS A 10 21.08 12.81 -23.63
N ARG A 11 21.57 13.42 -22.55
CA ARG A 11 20.99 14.61 -21.90
C ARG A 11 19.61 14.37 -21.24
N GLN A 12 19.29 13.14 -20.92
CA GLN A 12 18.05 12.74 -20.27
C GLN A 12 18.35 12.28 -18.83
N VAL A 13 17.50 12.66 -17.87
CA VAL A 13 17.52 12.16 -16.50
C VAL A 13 16.31 11.28 -16.28
N ILE A 14 16.51 10.04 -15.88
CA ILE A 14 15.43 9.10 -15.57
C ILE A 14 15.14 9.17 -14.07
N LEU A 15 13.89 9.49 -13.72
CA LEU A 15 13.41 9.58 -12.35
C LEU A 15 12.46 8.40 -12.06
N SER A 16 12.88 7.48 -11.18
CA SER A 16 12.15 6.25 -10.84
C SER A 16 12.09 6.05 -9.32
N ALA A 17 11.80 7.11 -8.55
CA ALA A 17 11.82 7.09 -7.09
C ALA A 17 10.46 6.73 -6.45
N GLY A 18 9.50 6.26 -7.25
CA GLY A 18 8.15 5.88 -6.81
C GLY A 18 7.19 7.06 -6.69
N ALA A 19 5.93 6.77 -6.37
CA ALA A 19 4.82 7.72 -6.38
C ALA A 19 4.97 8.87 -5.35
N ILE A 20 5.73 8.67 -4.30
CA ILE A 20 5.95 9.67 -3.24
C ILE A 20 7.21 10.48 -3.49
N ASN A 21 8.34 9.81 -3.75
CA ASN A 21 9.62 10.53 -3.83
C ASN A 21 9.85 11.17 -5.20
N SER A 22 9.29 10.64 -6.30
CA SER A 22 9.42 11.28 -7.61
C SER A 22 8.86 12.70 -7.64
N PRO A 23 7.61 12.97 -7.20
CA PRO A 23 7.11 14.33 -7.11
C PRO A 23 7.88 15.19 -6.10
N GLN A 24 8.37 14.63 -4.99
CA GLN A 24 9.22 15.35 -4.05
C GLN A 24 10.50 15.83 -4.71
N ILE A 25 11.21 14.97 -5.41
CA ILE A 25 12.47 15.32 -6.11
C ILE A 25 12.20 16.38 -7.20
N LEU A 26 11.12 16.24 -7.97
CA LEU A 26 10.75 17.25 -8.97
C LEU A 26 10.51 18.61 -8.33
N GLN A 27 9.71 18.66 -7.25
CA GLN A 27 9.40 19.92 -6.56
C GLN A 27 10.66 20.58 -5.98
N ILE A 28 11.53 19.81 -5.30
CA ILE A 28 12.80 20.34 -4.77
C ILE A 28 13.72 20.83 -5.91
N SER A 29 13.66 20.21 -7.07
CA SER A 29 14.40 20.61 -8.27
C SER A 29 13.80 21.83 -8.99
N GLY A 30 12.72 22.42 -8.47
CA GLY A 30 12.07 23.57 -9.06
C GLY A 30 11.06 23.25 -10.15
N ILE A 31 10.62 21.99 -10.25
CA ILE A 31 9.60 21.53 -11.21
C ILE A 31 8.34 21.15 -10.45
N GLY A 32 7.28 21.92 -10.57
CA GLY A 32 6.03 21.69 -9.82
C GLY A 32 5.15 22.92 -9.77
N PRO A 33 4.08 22.90 -8.95
CA PRO A 33 3.19 24.04 -8.80
C PRO A 33 3.94 25.28 -8.28
N ALA A 34 3.85 26.39 -9.02
CA ALA A 34 4.63 27.60 -8.73
C ALA A 34 4.39 28.19 -7.32
N ASP A 35 3.16 28.06 -6.80
CA ASP A 35 2.78 28.49 -5.47
C ASP A 35 3.50 27.70 -4.37
N ILE A 36 3.57 26.38 -4.52
CA ILE A 36 4.28 25.49 -3.60
C ILE A 36 5.78 25.78 -3.63
N LEU A 37 6.37 25.92 -4.83
CA LEU A 37 7.78 26.22 -4.98
C LEU A 37 8.16 27.57 -4.34
N LYS A 38 7.39 28.61 -4.59
CA LYS A 38 7.58 29.94 -3.99
C LYS A 38 7.49 29.89 -2.47
N LYS A 39 6.46 29.21 -1.94
CA LYS A 39 6.25 29.09 -0.49
C LYS A 39 7.47 28.46 0.21
N ASN A 40 8.16 27.55 -0.46
CA ASN A 40 9.33 26.84 0.07
C ASN A 40 10.68 27.48 -0.35
N GLY A 41 10.66 28.70 -0.91
CA GLY A 41 11.89 29.41 -1.32
C GLY A 41 12.64 28.76 -2.48
N ILE A 42 11.97 27.92 -3.28
CA ILE A 42 12.59 27.19 -4.39
C ILE A 42 12.44 28.00 -5.68
N LYS A 43 13.55 28.14 -6.41
CA LYS A 43 13.54 28.79 -7.73
C LYS A 43 12.70 27.96 -8.71
N ILE A 44 11.73 28.60 -9.36
CA ILE A 44 10.91 27.95 -10.37
C ILE A 44 11.75 27.72 -11.64
N MET A 45 11.95 26.45 -11.97
CA MET A 45 12.56 26.03 -13.23
C MET A 45 11.49 25.74 -14.27
N HIS A 46 10.38 25.13 -13.84
CA HIS A 46 9.23 24.83 -14.70
C HIS A 46 7.96 24.76 -13.84
N ASP A 47 6.97 25.59 -14.17
CA ASP A 47 5.66 25.54 -13.53
C ASP A 47 4.86 24.36 -14.11
N LEU A 48 4.68 23.31 -13.31
CA LEU A 48 4.00 22.09 -13.70
C LEU A 48 2.99 21.69 -12.62
N TYR A 49 1.77 22.16 -12.76
CA TYR A 49 0.70 22.04 -11.76
C TYR A 49 0.39 20.59 -11.33
N GLY A 50 0.53 19.62 -12.25
CA GLY A 50 0.22 18.20 -11.99
C GLY A 50 1.20 17.48 -11.07
N VAL A 51 2.40 18.03 -10.82
CA VAL A 51 3.40 17.39 -9.97
C VAL A 51 2.91 17.31 -8.52
N GLY A 52 2.80 16.08 -8.02
CA GLY A 52 2.28 15.79 -6.69
C GLY A 52 0.74 15.74 -6.60
N LYS A 53 0.01 15.93 -7.70
CA LYS A 53 -1.44 15.76 -7.75
C LYS A 53 -1.85 14.35 -8.15
N ASN A 54 -3.15 14.07 -8.01
CA ASN A 54 -3.79 12.81 -8.44
C ASN A 54 -3.18 11.56 -7.78
N LEU A 55 -2.72 11.66 -6.53
CA LEU A 55 -2.34 10.49 -5.76
C LEU A 55 -3.56 9.59 -5.60
N LYS A 56 -3.42 8.33 -5.99
CA LYS A 56 -4.41 7.27 -5.77
C LYS A 56 -3.77 6.16 -4.99
N ASP A 57 -4.53 5.61 -4.05
CA ASP A 57 -4.09 4.48 -3.24
C ASP A 57 -5.30 3.65 -2.81
N HIS A 58 -5.11 2.38 -2.51
CA HIS A 58 -6.16 1.48 -2.08
C HIS A 58 -6.47 1.65 -0.60
N TYR A 59 -7.70 2.06 -0.29
CA TYR A 59 -8.20 2.01 1.08
C TYR A 59 -8.67 0.59 1.41
N ASN A 60 -7.91 -0.08 2.25
CA ASN A 60 -8.15 -1.46 2.62
C ASN A 60 -8.96 -1.55 3.92
N VAL A 61 -10.15 -2.16 3.85
CA VAL A 61 -10.94 -2.52 5.03
C VAL A 61 -10.62 -3.96 5.38
N ARG A 62 -10.22 -4.17 6.64
CA ARG A 62 -9.85 -5.50 7.14
C ARG A 62 -10.78 -5.94 8.25
N LEU A 63 -11.32 -7.15 8.10
CA LEU A 63 -12.05 -7.88 9.12
C LEU A 63 -11.15 -9.00 9.66
N THR A 64 -11.11 -9.14 10.97
CA THR A 64 -10.34 -10.17 11.66
C THR A 64 -11.29 -11.00 12.51
N GLY A 65 -11.18 -12.31 12.42
CA GLY A 65 -11.99 -13.24 13.20
C GLY A 65 -11.17 -14.29 13.92
N ARG A 66 -11.71 -14.81 15.03
CA ARG A 66 -11.17 -15.95 15.77
C ARG A 66 -11.79 -17.23 15.25
N VAL A 67 -11.01 -18.30 15.27
CA VAL A 67 -11.49 -19.65 14.92
C VAL A 67 -11.28 -20.61 16.09
N LYS A 68 -12.09 -21.67 16.14
CA LYS A 68 -11.99 -22.75 17.15
C LYS A 68 -11.81 -24.09 16.46
N ASN A 69 -11.11 -24.99 17.09
CA ASN A 69 -10.93 -26.38 16.63
C ASN A 69 -10.22 -26.52 15.27
N ILE A 70 -9.47 -25.49 14.87
CA ILE A 70 -8.64 -25.52 13.66
C ILE A 70 -7.35 -24.75 13.91
N SER A 71 -6.23 -25.26 13.43
CA SER A 71 -4.94 -24.57 13.48
C SER A 71 -4.82 -23.58 12.33
N THR A 72 -4.21 -22.45 12.61
CA THR A 72 -3.95 -21.37 11.64
C THR A 72 -2.46 -21.06 11.57
N ILE A 73 -2.09 -20.08 10.75
CA ILE A 73 -0.69 -19.65 10.66
C ILE A 73 -0.22 -19.03 12.00
N ASN A 74 -1.12 -18.51 12.84
CA ASN A 74 -0.76 -17.80 14.06
C ASN A 74 0.06 -18.64 15.05
N GLU A 75 -0.19 -19.95 15.12
CA GLU A 75 0.45 -20.84 16.09
C GLU A 75 1.79 -21.39 15.57
N GLN A 76 1.98 -21.41 14.24
CA GLN A 76 3.12 -22.07 13.61
C GLN A 76 4.46 -21.33 13.75
N PRO A 77 4.55 -19.96 13.77
CA PRO A 77 5.83 -19.27 13.84
C PRO A 77 6.42 -19.16 15.24
N ARG A 78 6.06 -20.07 16.16
CA ARG A 78 6.53 -20.02 17.58
C ARG A 78 6.92 -21.39 18.09
N GLY A 79 7.93 -21.42 18.98
CA GLY A 79 8.35 -22.63 19.69
C GLY A 79 8.70 -23.82 18.79
N MET A 80 8.30 -25.01 19.21
CA MET A 80 8.56 -26.27 18.47
C MET A 80 7.92 -26.33 17.07
N PRO A 81 6.71 -25.78 16.83
CA PRO A 81 6.16 -25.65 15.48
C PRO A 81 7.08 -24.91 14.52
N LEU A 82 7.67 -23.79 14.95
CA LEU A 82 8.60 -23.02 14.12
C LEU A 82 9.83 -23.84 13.71
N ILE A 83 10.38 -24.61 14.63
CA ILE A 83 11.54 -25.50 14.34
C ILE A 83 11.17 -26.51 13.26
N LYS A 84 9.98 -27.11 13.36
CA LYS A 84 9.48 -28.04 12.33
C LYS A 84 9.33 -27.35 10.97
N GLU A 85 8.81 -26.14 10.94
CA GLU A 85 8.65 -25.38 9.70
C GLU A 85 9.99 -24.98 9.10
N ILE A 86 11.00 -24.63 9.91
CA ILE A 86 12.37 -24.35 9.43
C ILE A 86 12.96 -25.63 8.80
N ILE A 87 12.83 -26.79 9.45
CA ILE A 87 13.32 -28.05 8.92
C ILE A 87 12.64 -28.38 7.59
N LYS A 88 11.31 -28.26 7.50
CA LYS A 88 10.57 -28.47 6.25
C LYS A 88 11.03 -27.52 5.14
N TYR A 89 11.27 -26.25 5.47
CA TYR A 89 11.73 -25.26 4.50
C TYR A 89 13.04 -25.68 3.82
N PHE A 90 14.02 -26.10 4.61
CA PHE A 90 15.31 -26.56 4.08
C PHE A 90 15.26 -27.95 3.45
N TRP A 91 14.32 -28.80 3.83
CA TRP A 91 14.22 -30.17 3.30
C TRP A 91 13.52 -30.22 1.95
N ASN A 92 12.34 -29.60 1.82
CA ASN A 92 11.49 -29.71 0.64
C ASN A 92 10.77 -28.42 0.22
N GLY A 93 11.00 -27.31 0.92
CA GLY A 93 10.38 -26.02 0.63
C GLY A 93 8.89 -25.91 1.02
N ASN A 94 8.24 -26.98 1.45
CA ASN A 94 6.82 -27.00 1.82
C ASN A 94 6.60 -26.54 3.27
N SER A 95 6.75 -25.25 3.49
CA SER A 95 6.67 -24.63 4.82
C SER A 95 5.88 -23.33 4.77
N ILE A 96 5.35 -22.90 5.89
CA ILE A 96 4.76 -21.56 6.02
C ILE A 96 5.76 -20.44 5.68
N LEU A 97 7.06 -20.71 5.83
CA LEU A 97 8.13 -19.75 5.50
C LEU A 97 8.26 -19.51 3.99
N SER A 98 7.70 -20.39 3.16
CA SER A 98 7.64 -20.23 1.70
C SER A 98 6.34 -19.58 1.21
N LEU A 99 5.37 -19.36 2.10
CA LEU A 99 4.08 -18.77 1.75
C LEU A 99 4.18 -17.25 1.68
N GLY A 100 3.46 -16.66 0.75
CA GLY A 100 3.21 -15.23 0.75
C GLY A 100 2.26 -14.80 1.89
N PRO A 101 2.20 -13.51 2.20
CA PRO A 101 1.38 -12.99 3.31
C PRO A 101 -0.12 -13.20 3.10
N THR A 102 -0.56 -13.45 1.88
CA THR A 102 -1.95 -13.68 1.50
C THR A 102 -2.03 -14.91 0.61
N LEU A 103 -2.93 -15.83 0.95
CA LEU A 103 -3.04 -17.12 0.25
C LEU A 103 -4.11 -17.12 -0.84
N VAL A 104 -5.18 -16.36 -0.67
CA VAL A 104 -6.30 -16.32 -1.60
C VAL A 104 -6.60 -14.89 -2.00
N TYR A 105 -6.72 -14.68 -3.31
CA TYR A 105 -7.17 -13.42 -3.92
C TYR A 105 -8.48 -13.68 -4.66
N CYS A 106 -9.45 -12.80 -4.46
CA CYS A 106 -10.71 -12.81 -5.18
C CYS A 106 -10.91 -11.44 -5.84
N PHE A 107 -11.26 -11.46 -7.12
CA PHE A 107 -11.65 -10.26 -7.87
C PHE A 107 -13.13 -10.40 -8.21
N TRP A 108 -13.92 -9.41 -7.84
CA TRP A 108 -15.36 -9.48 -7.95
C TRP A 108 -15.97 -8.15 -8.40
N HIS A 109 -17.26 -8.16 -8.64
CA HIS A 109 -18.04 -6.96 -8.91
C HIS A 109 -18.73 -6.50 -7.63
N SER A 110 -18.63 -5.23 -7.30
CA SER A 110 -19.40 -4.65 -6.19
C SER A 110 -20.89 -4.47 -6.54
N ASP A 111 -21.22 -4.57 -7.84
CA ASP A 111 -22.58 -4.49 -8.39
C ASP A 111 -22.63 -5.31 -9.67
N GLU A 112 -23.72 -6.05 -9.90
CA GLU A 112 -23.92 -6.93 -11.06
C GLU A 112 -23.95 -6.19 -12.41
N THR A 113 -24.23 -4.90 -12.39
CA THR A 113 -24.28 -4.06 -13.61
C THR A 113 -22.90 -3.61 -14.07
N ILE A 114 -21.87 -3.74 -13.23
CA ILE A 114 -20.51 -3.32 -13.53
C ILE A 114 -19.80 -4.35 -14.42
N LYS A 115 -19.32 -3.91 -15.57
CA LYS A 115 -18.69 -4.79 -16.55
C LYS A 115 -17.31 -5.32 -16.12
N ASN A 116 -16.54 -4.53 -15.40
CA ASN A 116 -15.18 -4.87 -14.97
C ASN A 116 -15.17 -5.12 -13.46
N HIS A 117 -14.35 -6.06 -13.01
CA HIS A 117 -14.14 -6.26 -11.58
C HIS A 117 -13.57 -4.97 -10.95
N ASP A 118 -14.25 -4.47 -9.94
CA ASP A 118 -13.92 -3.23 -9.23
C ASP A 118 -13.57 -3.48 -7.76
N LEU A 119 -13.82 -4.69 -7.26
CA LEU A 119 -13.56 -5.11 -5.89
C LEU A 119 -12.47 -6.20 -5.87
N GLN A 120 -11.46 -6.01 -5.05
CA GLN A 120 -10.49 -7.06 -4.71
C GLN A 120 -10.65 -7.43 -3.24
N MET A 121 -10.63 -8.72 -2.99
CA MET A 121 -10.65 -9.29 -1.65
C MET A 121 -9.49 -10.24 -1.45
N THR A 122 -9.04 -10.36 -0.21
CA THR A 122 -8.01 -11.33 0.18
C THR A 122 -8.44 -12.09 1.41
N PHE A 123 -8.02 -13.34 1.48
CA PHE A 123 -8.18 -14.17 2.67
C PHE A 123 -6.81 -14.68 3.14
N THR A 124 -6.58 -14.55 4.43
CA THR A 124 -5.37 -15.03 5.10
C THR A 124 -5.78 -15.81 6.36
N PRO A 125 -5.39 -17.08 6.52
CA PRO A 125 -5.66 -17.85 7.73
C PRO A 125 -4.70 -17.46 8.87
N ALA A 126 -4.63 -16.15 9.11
CA ALA A 126 -3.88 -15.52 10.19
C ALA A 126 -4.57 -14.23 10.63
N SER A 127 -4.47 -13.93 11.90
CA SER A 127 -4.96 -12.69 12.48
C SER A 127 -3.83 -11.86 13.09
N TYR A 128 -4.09 -10.58 13.25
CA TYR A 128 -3.16 -9.60 13.79
C TYR A 128 -3.77 -8.94 15.02
N PRO A 129 -2.96 -8.57 16.03
CA PRO A 129 -3.45 -7.79 17.16
C PRO A 129 -4.03 -6.46 16.71
N GLU A 130 -5.03 -5.97 17.43
CA GLU A 130 -5.64 -4.67 17.15
C GLU A 130 -4.58 -3.56 17.18
N GLY A 131 -4.59 -2.71 16.15
CA GLY A 131 -3.64 -1.60 16.02
C GLY A 131 -2.19 -1.99 15.68
N ASN A 132 -1.87 -3.28 15.59
CA ASN A 132 -0.52 -3.75 15.27
C ASN A 132 -0.51 -4.81 14.18
N GLN A 133 -0.04 -4.45 12.99
CA GLN A 133 0.08 -5.37 11.85
C GLN A 133 1.50 -5.92 11.67
N ALA A 134 2.43 -5.58 12.55
CA ALA A 134 3.82 -6.02 12.45
C ALA A 134 4.06 -7.45 13.00
N GLY A 135 3.08 -8.03 13.70
CA GLY A 135 3.19 -9.37 14.26
C GLY A 135 1.88 -10.13 14.22
N LEU A 136 1.96 -11.46 14.18
CA LEU A 136 0.78 -12.32 14.24
C LEU A 136 0.23 -12.38 15.69
N ASP A 137 -1.08 -12.50 15.80
CA ASP A 137 -1.75 -12.78 17.06
C ASP A 137 -1.32 -14.14 17.65
N THR A 138 -1.59 -14.35 18.94
CA THR A 138 -1.23 -15.60 19.63
C THR A 138 -2.25 -16.69 19.45
N GLU A 139 -3.49 -16.34 19.20
CA GLU A 139 -4.61 -17.26 19.09
C GLU A 139 -5.00 -17.51 17.63
N PRO A 140 -5.60 -18.68 17.34
CA PRO A 140 -6.05 -19.02 16.00
C PRO A 140 -7.03 -17.99 15.45
N GLY A 141 -6.79 -17.52 14.22
CA GLY A 141 -7.63 -16.52 13.61
C GLY A 141 -7.43 -16.42 12.10
N PHE A 142 -8.25 -15.59 11.48
CA PHE A 142 -8.18 -15.28 10.07
C PHE A 142 -8.37 -13.79 9.82
N SER A 143 -7.96 -13.33 8.68
CA SER A 143 -8.22 -11.98 8.19
C SER A 143 -8.79 -12.02 6.78
N ILE A 144 -9.82 -11.21 6.56
CA ILE A 144 -10.34 -10.88 5.24
C ILE A 144 -10.10 -9.40 5.03
N ALA A 145 -9.63 -9.04 3.85
CA ALA A 145 -9.47 -7.65 3.48
C ALA A 145 -10.13 -7.38 2.14
N ALA A 146 -10.76 -6.22 2.01
CA ALA A 146 -11.44 -5.78 0.80
C ALA A 146 -11.09 -4.33 0.47
N TRP A 147 -10.97 -4.03 -0.82
CA TRP A 147 -10.73 -2.67 -1.31
C TRP A 147 -11.18 -2.52 -2.75
N GLN A 148 -11.51 -1.27 -3.10
CA GLN A 148 -11.78 -0.91 -4.48
C GLN A 148 -10.49 -0.95 -5.32
N GLN A 149 -10.56 -1.60 -6.50
CA GLN A 149 -9.43 -1.74 -7.41
C GLN A 149 -9.04 -0.44 -8.12
N ARG A 150 -10.01 0.43 -8.34
CA ARG A 150 -9.82 1.67 -9.11
C ARG A 150 -10.43 2.85 -8.38
N PRO A 151 -9.84 3.29 -7.25
CA PRO A 151 -10.40 4.37 -6.46
C PRO A 151 -10.53 5.66 -7.28
N GLU A 152 -11.63 6.38 -7.05
CA GLU A 152 -11.89 7.68 -7.64
C GLU A 152 -11.37 8.82 -6.76
N SER A 153 -11.20 8.58 -5.47
CA SER A 153 -10.61 9.53 -4.53
C SER A 153 -9.22 9.95 -4.97
N LEU A 154 -8.97 11.25 -4.98
CA LEU A 154 -7.70 11.85 -5.43
C LEU A 154 -7.04 12.60 -4.27
N GLY A 155 -5.81 12.23 -4.01
CA GLY A 155 -4.95 12.88 -3.06
C GLY A 155 -3.82 13.67 -3.70
N TRP A 156 -2.83 14.02 -2.88
CA TRP A 156 -1.67 14.79 -3.32
C TRP A 156 -0.45 14.56 -2.42
N VAL A 157 0.73 14.88 -2.97
CA VAL A 157 2.02 14.86 -2.29
C VAL A 157 2.67 16.24 -2.47
N THR A 158 3.12 16.85 -1.38
CA THR A 158 3.81 18.15 -1.46
C THR A 158 4.98 18.22 -0.48
N ILE A 159 6.02 18.94 -0.86
CA ILE A 159 7.15 19.24 0.01
C ILE A 159 6.74 20.17 1.16
N LYS A 160 7.45 20.07 2.30
CA LYS A 160 7.34 20.98 3.44
C LYS A 160 8.39 22.06 3.42
N SER A 161 9.57 21.75 2.86
CA SER A 161 10.71 22.65 2.76
C SER A 161 11.58 22.27 1.56
N SER A 162 12.70 22.95 1.39
CA SER A 162 13.73 22.62 0.40
C SER A 162 14.69 21.52 0.84
N ASP A 163 14.57 21.02 2.07
CA ASP A 163 15.42 19.90 2.56
C ASP A 163 14.98 18.57 1.93
N PRO A 164 15.86 17.88 1.15
CA PRO A 164 15.52 16.64 0.50
C PRO A 164 15.31 15.46 1.47
N PHE A 165 15.76 15.58 2.72
CA PHE A 165 15.61 14.54 3.76
C PHE A 165 14.35 14.74 4.60
N GLU A 166 13.69 15.90 4.51
CA GLU A 166 12.41 16.11 5.17
C GLU A 166 11.30 15.36 4.44
N LYS A 167 10.51 14.57 5.19
CA LYS A 167 9.40 13.80 4.63
C LYS A 167 8.32 14.73 4.06
N PRO A 168 7.83 14.48 2.83
CA PRO A 168 6.76 15.28 2.25
C PRO A 168 5.44 15.11 3.00
N ILE A 169 4.51 16.00 2.77
CA ILE A 169 3.12 15.84 3.19
C ILE A 169 2.45 14.94 2.17
N ILE A 170 1.83 13.88 2.66
CA ILE A 170 1.09 12.90 1.85
C ILE A 170 -0.37 12.96 2.31
N GLN A 171 -1.27 13.30 1.40
CA GLN A 171 -2.71 13.40 1.66
C GLN A 171 -3.46 12.53 0.66
N PRO A 172 -3.82 11.29 1.00
CA PRO A 172 -4.50 10.37 0.09
C PRO A 172 -5.96 10.75 -0.17
N ASN A 173 -6.62 11.44 0.76
CA ASN A 173 -8.06 11.74 0.73
C ASN A 173 -8.92 10.49 0.55
N TYR A 174 -8.58 9.41 1.25
CA TYR A 174 -9.33 8.16 1.19
C TYR A 174 -10.83 8.38 1.39
N LEU A 175 -11.64 7.63 0.64
CA LEU A 175 -13.10 7.64 0.73
C LEU A 175 -13.73 9.04 0.53
N SER A 176 -13.04 9.96 -0.15
CA SER A 176 -13.61 11.27 -0.49
C SER A 176 -14.62 11.17 -1.64
N ALA A 177 -14.50 10.18 -2.51
CA ALA A 177 -15.46 9.90 -3.57
C ALA A 177 -16.59 8.99 -3.07
N PRO A 178 -17.87 9.29 -3.38
CA PRO A 178 -19.00 8.45 -2.97
C PRO A 178 -18.92 7.00 -3.46
N GLU A 179 -18.39 6.80 -4.66
CA GLU A 179 -18.22 5.47 -5.23
C GLU A 179 -17.22 4.62 -4.41
N ASP A 180 -16.14 5.20 -3.92
CA ASP A 180 -15.19 4.50 -3.06
C ASP A 180 -15.83 4.07 -1.74
N GLN A 181 -16.72 4.90 -1.18
CA GLN A 181 -17.48 4.57 0.01
C GLN A 181 -18.46 3.42 -0.24
N ARG A 182 -19.19 3.46 -1.37
CA ARG A 182 -20.13 2.41 -1.77
C ARG A 182 -19.41 1.07 -1.91
N VAL A 183 -18.34 1.01 -2.70
CA VAL A 183 -17.57 -0.22 -2.94
C VAL A 183 -16.94 -0.75 -1.65
N ALA A 184 -16.47 0.12 -0.77
CA ALA A 184 -15.93 -0.30 0.53
C ALA A 184 -17.00 -0.97 1.40
N VAL A 185 -18.22 -0.46 1.39
CA VAL A 185 -19.37 -1.06 2.12
C VAL A 185 -19.77 -2.40 1.52
N GLU A 186 -19.89 -2.50 0.18
CA GLU A 186 -20.24 -3.77 -0.48
C GLU A 186 -19.14 -4.84 -0.27
N GLY A 187 -17.86 -4.44 -0.21
CA GLY A 187 -16.76 -5.37 0.06
C GLY A 187 -16.76 -5.98 1.46
N ILE A 188 -17.54 -5.41 2.40
CA ILE A 188 -17.68 -5.93 3.77
C ILE A 188 -18.91 -6.83 3.91
N ARG A 189 -19.91 -6.66 3.07
CA ARG A 189 -21.16 -7.44 3.06
C ARG A 189 -20.98 -8.82 2.46
#